data_719900819f866adec8fa4ea4f3c44d36
#
_entry.id   719900819f866adec8fa4ea4f3c44d36
#
_cell.length_a   1.000
_cell.length_b   1.000
_cell.length_c   1.000
_cell.angle_alpha   90.00
_cell.angle_beta   90.00
_cell.angle_gamma   90.00
#
_symmetry.space_group_name_H-M   'P 1'
#
loop_
_entity.id
_entity.type
_entity.pdbx_description
1 polymer ?
#
loop_
_entity_poly.entity_id
_entity_poly.type
_entity_poly.pdbx_seq_one_letter_code
_entity_poly.pdbx_strand_id
1 'polypeptide(L)'
;KAKGLNLNMSRGKPEKGQLDMGMGLLSVLDEGCDMKAEDGIDCRNYGELDGIMEAKRLMADIMGVKDPDDVIVVGNGSLSTMYDAVCRSFTNGIMGCTPWHKLDSVKFLCPVPGYDRHFTITEHFGIEMINIPMTPTGPDMDLVEKYVTEDEAVKGIWCVPKYSNPQGISYSDETVRRFAALEPAAKDFRIYWDNAYAVHHLYDEEQDEILDILEECKKAGHPDMVYVFGSTSKISMAGAGIAAMASSKANLDRIKESMAVRTICYDKINQLRHARYFKDMDTVKAHMRKHADILRPKFEAVLNLLEKELGELNIGS
;
A
#
# COMPACT_ATOMS: atom_id res chain seq x y z
N LYS A 1 -7.11 -20.14 30.44
CA LYS A 1 -8.49 -20.37 30.94
C LYS A 1 -8.69 -19.83 32.36
N ALA A 2 -7.69 -19.91 33.24
CA ALA A 2 -7.83 -19.48 34.65
C ALA A 2 -8.09 -17.97 34.85
N LYS A 3 -7.79 -17.10 33.88
CA LYS A 3 -7.99 -15.63 33.98
C LYS A 3 -9.26 -15.12 33.29
N GLY A 4 -10.11 -15.98 32.71
CA GLY A 4 -11.36 -15.61 32.03
C GLY A 4 -11.17 -14.63 30.86
N LEU A 5 -9.98 -14.55 30.26
CA LEU A 5 -9.68 -13.64 29.18
C LEU A 5 -10.40 -14.09 27.89
N ASN A 6 -11.12 -13.16 27.26
CA ASN A 6 -11.70 -13.33 25.93
C ASN A 6 -10.83 -12.54 24.92
N LEU A 7 -9.81 -13.20 24.39
CA LEU A 7 -8.85 -12.61 23.45
C LEU A 7 -9.30 -12.87 22.02
N ASN A 8 -9.38 -11.82 21.21
CA ASN A 8 -9.66 -11.90 19.80
C ASN A 8 -8.40 -11.50 19.01
N MET A 9 -7.81 -12.45 18.28
CA MET A 9 -6.63 -12.26 17.46
C MET A 9 -6.94 -12.20 15.95
N SER A 10 -8.23 -12.16 15.57
CA SER A 10 -8.64 -12.19 14.16
C SER A 10 -8.33 -10.89 13.40
N ARG A 11 -8.11 -9.77 14.12
CA ARG A 11 -7.76 -8.49 13.50
C ARG A 11 -6.84 -7.67 14.39
N GLY A 12 -5.69 -7.29 13.84
CA GLY A 12 -4.78 -6.33 14.46
C GLY A 12 -5.39 -4.92 14.43
N LYS A 13 -5.33 -4.23 15.58
CA LYS A 13 -5.70 -2.81 15.68
C LYS A 13 -4.60 -2.09 16.46
N PRO A 14 -4.26 -0.85 16.08
CA PRO A 14 -3.38 -0.03 16.92
C PRO A 14 -3.94 0.08 18.33
N GLU A 15 -3.09 -0.08 19.33
CA GLU A 15 -3.49 0.12 20.71
C GLU A 15 -3.59 1.62 21.06
N LYS A 16 -4.19 1.92 22.22
CA LYS A 16 -4.38 3.30 22.67
C LYS A 16 -3.08 4.13 22.65
N GLY A 17 -1.97 3.57 23.15
CA GLY A 17 -0.67 4.26 23.17
C GLY A 17 -0.16 4.66 21.76
N GLN A 18 -0.37 3.80 20.76
CA GLN A 18 -0.05 4.12 19.38
C GLN A 18 -0.94 5.24 18.80
N LEU A 19 -2.24 5.23 19.11
CA LEU A 19 -3.18 6.26 18.66
C LEU A 19 -2.93 7.61 19.33
N ASP A 20 -2.60 7.59 20.63
CA ASP A 20 -2.31 8.80 21.42
C ASP A 20 -1.08 9.57 20.87
N MET A 21 -0.12 8.90 20.24
CA MET A 21 1.01 9.56 19.58
C MET A 21 0.60 10.45 18.41
N GLY A 22 -0.50 10.13 17.74
CA GLY A 22 -1.07 10.92 16.65
C GLY A 22 -1.87 12.14 17.09
N MET A 23 -2.14 12.31 18.38
CA MET A 23 -3.03 13.39 18.88
C MET A 23 -2.56 14.80 18.53
N GLY A 24 -1.26 15.02 18.38
CA GLY A 24 -0.71 16.28 17.91
C GLY A 24 -1.21 16.72 16.53
N LEU A 25 -1.63 15.78 15.68
CA LEU A 25 -2.29 16.08 14.41
C LEU A 25 -3.56 16.94 14.56
N LEU A 26 -4.29 16.79 15.65
CA LEU A 26 -5.54 17.53 15.87
C LEU A 26 -5.32 19.00 16.19
N SER A 27 -4.12 19.37 16.64
CA SER A 27 -3.76 20.75 17.04
C SER A 27 -2.83 21.45 16.04
N VAL A 28 -2.45 20.80 14.94
CA VAL A 28 -1.57 21.40 13.92
C VAL A 28 -2.28 22.51 13.13
N LEU A 29 -3.60 22.38 12.97
CA LEU A 29 -4.45 23.36 12.32
C LEU A 29 -5.47 23.85 13.34
N ASP A 30 -5.25 25.04 13.87
CA ASP A 30 -6.16 25.74 14.78
C ASP A 30 -6.88 26.90 14.08
N GLU A 31 -7.73 27.64 14.83
CA GLU A 31 -8.53 28.76 14.30
C GLU A 31 -7.68 29.91 13.72
N GLY A 32 -6.44 30.06 14.16
CA GLY A 32 -5.51 31.12 13.71
C GLY A 32 -4.59 30.68 12.55
N CYS A 33 -4.63 29.42 12.14
CA CYS A 33 -3.72 28.93 11.12
C CYS A 33 -4.09 29.38 9.71
N ASP A 34 -3.07 29.64 8.89
CA ASP A 34 -3.26 29.74 7.44
C ASP A 34 -3.64 28.36 6.89
N MET A 35 -4.82 28.28 6.28
CA MET A 35 -5.37 27.06 5.68
C MET A 35 -4.99 26.91 4.20
N LYS A 36 -3.93 27.57 3.77
CA LYS A 36 -3.44 27.45 2.39
C LYS A 36 -2.35 26.41 2.27
N ALA A 37 -2.38 25.70 1.16
CA ALA A 37 -1.26 24.91 0.68
C ALA A 37 -0.10 25.85 0.26
N GLU A 38 1.08 25.29 0.07
CA GLU A 38 2.30 26.09 -0.25
C GLU A 38 2.21 26.88 -1.55
N ASP A 39 1.40 26.42 -2.51
CA ASP A 39 1.09 27.11 -3.78
C ASP A 39 0.01 28.20 -3.65
N GLY A 40 -0.50 28.43 -2.43
CA GLY A 40 -1.50 29.43 -2.11
C GLY A 40 -2.95 28.97 -2.25
N ILE A 41 -3.19 27.70 -2.59
CA ILE A 41 -4.55 27.14 -2.70
C ILE A 41 -5.17 27.01 -1.32
N ASP A 42 -6.39 27.54 -1.17
CA ASP A 42 -7.16 27.44 0.08
C ASP A 42 -7.74 26.01 0.22
N CYS A 43 -7.20 25.27 1.18
CA CYS A 43 -7.58 23.87 1.42
C CYS A 43 -9.03 23.69 1.89
N ARG A 44 -9.72 24.75 2.26
CA ARG A 44 -11.15 24.74 2.64
C ARG A 44 -12.08 24.74 1.42
N ASN A 45 -11.57 25.04 0.23
CA ASN A 45 -12.37 25.17 -0.99
C ASN A 45 -12.24 23.93 -1.89
N TYR A 46 -13.01 23.88 -2.95
CA TYR A 46 -12.91 22.86 -4.02
C TYR A 46 -11.57 22.95 -4.77
N GLY A 47 -11.29 21.96 -5.60
CA GLY A 47 -10.10 21.88 -6.44
C GLY A 47 -9.05 20.90 -5.92
N GLU A 48 -7.95 20.77 -6.64
CA GLU A 48 -6.87 19.82 -6.37
C GLU A 48 -7.39 18.36 -6.28
N LEU A 49 -7.87 17.88 -7.43
CA LEU A 49 -8.44 16.55 -7.57
C LEU A 49 -7.50 15.43 -7.10
N ASP A 50 -6.21 15.62 -7.35
CA ASP A 50 -5.14 14.63 -7.08
C ASP A 50 -4.31 14.94 -5.81
N GLY A 51 -4.76 15.93 -5.02
CA GLY A 51 -4.16 16.29 -3.73
C GLY A 51 -3.16 17.45 -3.80
N ILE A 52 -2.86 18.05 -2.63
CA ILE A 52 -1.91 19.15 -2.50
C ILE A 52 -0.46 18.65 -2.60
N MET A 53 0.44 19.47 -3.15
CA MET A 53 1.82 19.07 -3.48
C MET A 53 2.61 18.62 -2.24
N GLU A 54 2.49 19.29 -1.11
CA GLU A 54 3.16 18.88 0.12
C GLU A 54 2.71 17.50 0.64
N ALA A 55 1.44 17.15 0.41
CA ALA A 55 0.96 15.80 0.75
C ALA A 55 1.44 14.75 -0.26
N LYS A 56 1.57 15.10 -1.54
CA LYS A 56 2.17 14.22 -2.56
C LYS A 56 3.63 13.92 -2.22
N ARG A 57 4.43 14.95 -1.83
CA ARG A 57 5.82 14.75 -1.40
C ARG A 57 5.91 13.85 -0.18
N LEU A 58 5.12 14.13 0.86
CA LEU A 58 5.10 13.30 2.05
C LEU A 58 4.77 11.83 1.72
N MET A 59 3.78 11.60 0.87
CA MET A 59 3.37 10.24 0.51
C MET A 59 4.36 9.56 -0.44
N ALA A 60 4.99 10.32 -1.35
CA ALA A 60 6.09 9.82 -2.19
C ALA A 60 7.24 9.30 -1.33
N ASP A 61 7.70 10.11 -0.39
CA ASP A 61 8.76 9.76 0.56
C ASP A 61 8.39 8.52 1.40
N ILE A 62 7.17 8.47 1.96
CA ILE A 62 6.69 7.32 2.75
C ILE A 62 6.65 6.06 1.91
N MET A 63 6.19 6.12 0.66
CA MET A 63 6.06 4.96 -0.22
C MET A 63 7.37 4.57 -0.91
N GLY A 64 8.42 5.38 -0.78
CA GLY A 64 9.69 5.18 -1.49
C GLY A 64 9.58 5.44 -2.99
N VAL A 65 8.71 6.36 -3.41
CA VAL A 65 8.54 6.80 -4.80
C VAL A 65 9.39 8.05 -5.02
N LYS A 66 10.17 8.06 -6.08
CA LYS A 66 11.17 9.10 -6.33
C LYS A 66 10.56 10.45 -6.71
N ASP A 67 9.52 10.44 -7.53
CA ASP A 67 8.91 11.65 -8.08
C ASP A 67 7.51 11.87 -7.48
N PRO A 68 7.28 12.96 -6.73
CA PRO A 68 5.95 13.26 -6.20
C PRO A 68 4.90 13.56 -7.28
N ASP A 69 5.30 13.87 -8.50
CA ASP A 69 4.37 14.05 -9.63
C ASP A 69 3.79 12.70 -10.12
N ASP A 70 4.45 11.58 -9.78
CA ASP A 70 3.94 10.23 -9.99
C ASP A 70 2.95 9.79 -8.88
N VAL A 71 2.53 10.70 -7.97
CA VAL A 71 1.67 10.40 -6.80
C VAL A 71 0.36 11.18 -6.86
N ILE A 72 -0.75 10.52 -6.55
CA ILE A 72 -2.04 11.15 -6.24
C ILE A 72 -2.41 10.84 -4.79
N VAL A 73 -2.89 11.85 -4.05
CA VAL A 73 -3.38 11.70 -2.69
C VAL A 73 -4.90 11.70 -2.69
N VAL A 74 -5.47 10.63 -2.14
CA VAL A 74 -6.90 10.35 -2.22
C VAL A 74 -7.48 10.23 -0.81
N GLY A 75 -8.55 9.45 -0.61
CA GLY A 75 -9.25 9.28 0.66
C GLY A 75 -8.36 8.88 1.86
N ASN A 76 -8.93 8.18 2.80
CA ASN A 76 -8.27 7.93 4.10
C ASN A 76 -7.58 6.56 4.23
N GLY A 77 -7.71 5.67 3.28
CA GLY A 77 -7.15 4.32 3.38
C GLY A 77 -6.86 3.68 2.03
N SER A 78 -5.76 2.93 1.94
CA SER A 78 -5.30 2.27 0.72
C SER A 78 -6.28 1.21 0.21
N LEU A 79 -7.04 0.56 1.09
CA LEU A 79 -8.02 -0.46 0.69
C LEU A 79 -9.06 0.08 -0.28
N SER A 80 -9.63 1.27 -0.02
CA SER A 80 -10.58 1.90 -0.93
C SER A 80 -9.94 2.28 -2.26
N THR A 81 -8.68 2.70 -2.24
CA THR A 81 -7.93 3.05 -3.46
C THR A 81 -7.65 1.81 -4.32
N MET A 82 -7.32 0.69 -3.69
CA MET A 82 -7.15 -0.61 -4.37
C MET A 82 -8.48 -1.11 -4.96
N TYR A 83 -9.57 -1.03 -4.18
CA TYR A 83 -10.91 -1.33 -4.67
C TYR A 83 -11.28 -0.47 -5.88
N ASP A 84 -11.06 0.84 -5.81
CA ASP A 84 -11.30 1.78 -6.89
C ASP A 84 -10.48 1.45 -8.15
N ALA A 85 -9.24 1.01 -8.00
CA ALA A 85 -8.39 0.62 -9.13
C ALA A 85 -8.97 -0.61 -9.85
N VAL A 86 -9.37 -1.65 -9.10
CA VAL A 86 -10.04 -2.84 -9.67
C VAL A 86 -11.39 -2.45 -10.28
N CYS A 87 -12.20 -1.65 -9.59
CA CYS A 87 -13.50 -1.19 -10.07
C CYS A 87 -13.39 -0.44 -11.41
N ARG A 88 -12.43 0.48 -11.55
CA ARG A 88 -12.17 1.18 -12.82
C ARG A 88 -11.77 0.22 -13.93
N SER A 89 -10.89 -0.72 -13.65
CA SER A 89 -10.48 -1.74 -14.62
C SER A 89 -11.67 -2.58 -15.07
N PHE A 90 -12.52 -2.95 -14.12
CA PHE A 90 -13.70 -3.75 -14.36
C PHE A 90 -14.76 -3.00 -15.19
N THR A 91 -15.01 -1.72 -14.89
CA THR A 91 -16.09 -0.94 -15.52
C THR A 91 -15.65 -0.17 -16.75
N ASN A 92 -14.42 0.37 -16.79
CA ASN A 92 -13.96 1.28 -17.83
C ASN A 92 -12.81 0.71 -18.69
N GLY A 93 -12.12 -0.34 -18.20
CA GLY A 93 -10.89 -0.84 -18.79
C GLY A 93 -9.66 -0.01 -18.43
N ILE A 94 -8.48 -0.51 -18.78
CA ILE A 94 -7.18 0.12 -18.52
C ILE A 94 -6.59 0.58 -19.85
N MET A 95 -6.16 1.84 -19.97
CA MET A 95 -5.46 2.39 -21.13
C MET A 95 -6.16 2.09 -22.47
N GLY A 96 -7.49 2.11 -22.48
CA GLY A 96 -8.30 1.84 -23.69
C GLY A 96 -8.52 0.36 -24.01
N CYS A 97 -8.06 -0.54 -23.17
CA CYS A 97 -8.40 -1.98 -23.25
C CYS A 97 -9.88 -2.22 -22.90
N THR A 98 -10.38 -3.38 -23.30
CA THR A 98 -11.76 -3.80 -23.04
C THR A 98 -12.00 -3.84 -21.54
N PRO A 99 -13.11 -3.22 -21.03
CA PRO A 99 -13.51 -3.36 -19.63
C PRO A 99 -13.65 -4.83 -19.21
N TRP A 100 -13.12 -5.17 -18.04
CA TRP A 100 -13.05 -6.56 -17.60
C TRP A 100 -14.42 -7.25 -17.49
N HIS A 101 -15.48 -6.50 -17.17
CA HIS A 101 -16.84 -7.07 -17.14
C HIS A 101 -17.36 -7.59 -18.50
N LYS A 102 -16.65 -7.26 -19.60
CA LYS A 102 -16.98 -7.71 -20.97
C LYS A 102 -16.10 -8.87 -21.44
N LEU A 103 -15.16 -9.30 -20.62
CA LEU A 103 -14.28 -10.42 -20.92
C LEU A 103 -14.90 -11.72 -20.40
N ASP A 104 -14.65 -12.83 -21.08
CA ASP A 104 -15.14 -14.16 -20.69
C ASP A 104 -14.46 -14.65 -19.40
N SER A 105 -13.21 -14.24 -19.15
CA SER A 105 -12.43 -14.62 -17.98
C SER A 105 -11.48 -13.51 -17.57
N VAL A 106 -11.38 -13.29 -16.27
CA VAL A 106 -10.41 -12.42 -15.63
C VAL A 106 -9.82 -13.16 -14.44
N LYS A 107 -8.50 -13.17 -14.33
CA LYS A 107 -7.76 -13.87 -13.29
C LYS A 107 -6.78 -12.94 -12.58
N PHE A 108 -6.58 -13.18 -11.28
CA PHE A 108 -5.58 -12.52 -10.47
C PHE A 108 -4.66 -13.53 -9.80
N LEU A 109 -3.38 -13.24 -9.81
CA LEU A 109 -2.41 -13.99 -9.03
C LEU A 109 -2.47 -13.52 -7.58
N CYS A 110 -2.60 -14.45 -6.67
CA CYS A 110 -2.79 -14.23 -5.24
C CYS A 110 -1.69 -14.93 -4.46
N PRO A 111 -0.61 -14.25 -4.08
CA PRO A 111 0.41 -14.81 -3.20
C PRO A 111 -0.19 -15.24 -1.86
N VAL A 112 0.07 -16.49 -1.46
CA VAL A 112 -0.51 -17.10 -0.26
C VAL A 112 0.57 -17.73 0.63
N PRO A 113 0.44 -17.57 1.97
CA PRO A 113 -0.56 -16.77 2.67
C PRO A 113 -0.40 -15.27 2.40
N GLY A 114 -1.52 -14.53 2.37
CA GLY A 114 -1.55 -13.12 2.00
C GLY A 114 -2.64 -12.31 2.72
N TYR A 115 -2.78 -11.05 2.39
CA TYR A 115 -3.75 -10.17 3.03
C TYR A 115 -5.18 -10.45 2.54
N ASP A 116 -6.05 -10.90 3.43
CA ASP A 116 -7.41 -11.37 3.14
C ASP A 116 -8.29 -10.34 2.40
N ARG A 117 -8.03 -9.03 2.61
CA ARG A 117 -8.83 -7.98 1.96
C ARG A 117 -8.56 -7.85 0.47
N HIS A 118 -7.35 -8.15 0.02
CA HIS A 118 -7.05 -8.24 -1.41
C HIS A 118 -7.90 -9.33 -2.06
N PHE A 119 -7.97 -10.49 -1.44
CA PHE A 119 -8.76 -11.62 -1.94
C PHE A 119 -10.26 -11.31 -1.92
N THR A 120 -10.74 -10.63 -0.87
CA THR A 120 -12.14 -10.18 -0.80
C THR A 120 -12.51 -9.21 -1.92
N ILE A 121 -11.60 -8.29 -2.32
CA ILE A 121 -11.84 -7.42 -3.49
C ILE A 121 -11.95 -8.27 -4.75
N THR A 122 -11.02 -9.21 -4.95
CA THR A 122 -10.98 -10.08 -6.13
C THR A 122 -12.27 -10.91 -6.24
N GLU A 123 -12.67 -11.54 -5.13
CA GLU A 123 -13.92 -12.31 -5.03
C GLU A 123 -15.17 -11.46 -5.32
N HIS A 124 -15.21 -10.22 -4.78
CA HIS A 124 -16.34 -9.29 -4.96
C HIS A 124 -16.62 -8.99 -6.44
N PHE A 125 -15.59 -8.91 -7.27
CA PHE A 125 -15.74 -8.69 -8.71
C PHE A 125 -15.87 -9.98 -9.52
N GLY A 126 -15.95 -11.15 -8.89
CA GLY A 126 -16.03 -12.44 -9.56
C GLY A 126 -14.78 -12.81 -10.36
N ILE A 127 -13.63 -12.26 -9.98
CA ILE A 127 -12.34 -12.52 -10.60
C ILE A 127 -11.78 -13.84 -10.07
N GLU A 128 -11.35 -14.73 -10.94
CA GLU A 128 -10.71 -16.00 -10.58
C GLU A 128 -9.37 -15.76 -9.89
N MET A 129 -9.15 -16.44 -8.76
CA MET A 129 -7.91 -16.33 -7.98
C MET A 129 -7.00 -17.53 -8.22
N ILE A 130 -5.76 -17.26 -8.64
CA ILE A 130 -4.70 -18.26 -8.77
C ILE A 130 -3.75 -18.10 -7.59
N ASN A 131 -3.66 -19.10 -6.75
CA ASN A 131 -2.75 -19.09 -5.61
C ASN A 131 -1.29 -19.24 -6.06
N ILE A 132 -0.44 -18.34 -5.59
CA ILE A 132 1.01 -18.38 -5.80
C ILE A 132 1.68 -18.62 -4.45
N PRO A 133 2.49 -19.66 -4.28
CA PRO A 133 3.23 -19.88 -3.04
C PRO A 133 4.18 -18.72 -2.73
N MET A 134 4.31 -18.38 -1.45
CA MET A 134 5.35 -17.46 -0.98
C MET A 134 6.66 -18.23 -0.71
N THR A 135 7.77 -17.57 -1.03
CA THR A 135 9.14 -17.98 -0.71
C THR A 135 9.74 -17.01 0.32
N PRO A 136 10.89 -17.27 0.92
CA PRO A 136 11.53 -16.33 1.85
C PRO A 136 11.88 -14.95 1.25
N THR A 137 11.84 -14.79 -0.09
CA THR A 137 12.24 -13.57 -0.79
C THR A 137 11.10 -12.94 -1.60
N GLY A 138 9.88 -13.42 -1.44
CA GLY A 138 8.70 -12.97 -2.17
C GLY A 138 7.86 -14.12 -2.74
N PRO A 139 6.94 -13.89 -3.67
CA PRO A 139 6.20 -14.97 -4.31
C PRO A 139 7.11 -15.83 -5.20
N ASP A 140 6.66 -17.05 -5.50
CA ASP A 140 7.32 -17.91 -6.49
C ASP A 140 7.27 -17.27 -7.87
N MET A 141 8.38 -16.61 -8.24
CA MET A 141 8.47 -15.84 -9.47
C MET A 141 8.47 -16.71 -10.74
N ASP A 142 8.87 -17.97 -10.66
CA ASP A 142 8.80 -18.86 -11.83
C ASP A 142 7.33 -19.14 -12.20
N LEU A 143 6.48 -19.31 -11.21
CA LEU A 143 5.04 -19.44 -11.42
C LEU A 143 4.40 -18.12 -11.86
N VAL A 144 4.81 -16.99 -11.26
CA VAL A 144 4.30 -15.66 -11.66
C VAL A 144 4.62 -15.40 -13.13
N GLU A 145 5.87 -15.54 -13.54
CA GLU A 145 6.31 -15.32 -14.92
C GLU A 145 5.55 -16.21 -15.88
N LYS A 146 5.41 -17.51 -15.57
CA LYS A 146 4.68 -18.46 -16.39
C LYS A 146 3.23 -18.01 -16.63
N TYR A 147 2.47 -17.75 -15.56
CA TYR A 147 1.06 -17.37 -15.69
C TYR A 147 0.89 -16.03 -16.41
N VAL A 148 1.73 -15.06 -16.12
CA VAL A 148 1.66 -13.72 -16.71
C VAL A 148 1.97 -13.75 -18.20
N THR A 149 2.92 -14.58 -18.63
CA THR A 149 3.35 -14.68 -20.04
C THR A 149 2.43 -15.58 -20.88
N GLU A 150 1.87 -16.64 -20.28
CA GLU A 150 1.13 -17.66 -21.04
C GLU A 150 -0.40 -17.44 -21.04
N ASP A 151 -0.96 -16.66 -20.11
CA ASP A 151 -2.41 -16.51 -19.94
C ASP A 151 -2.87 -15.05 -20.02
N GLU A 152 -3.48 -14.69 -21.14
CA GLU A 152 -4.03 -13.35 -21.38
C GLU A 152 -5.19 -12.99 -20.42
N ALA A 153 -5.83 -13.97 -19.76
CA ALA A 153 -6.84 -13.71 -18.75
C ALA A 153 -6.26 -13.22 -17.42
N VAL A 154 -4.96 -13.38 -17.19
CA VAL A 154 -4.27 -12.87 -15.99
C VAL A 154 -4.10 -11.36 -16.12
N LYS A 155 -4.85 -10.60 -15.29
CA LYS A 155 -4.92 -9.14 -15.35
C LYS A 155 -4.21 -8.45 -14.19
N GLY A 156 -3.84 -9.18 -13.16
CA GLY A 156 -3.16 -8.56 -12.02
C GLY A 156 -2.57 -9.55 -11.03
N ILE A 157 -1.74 -9.00 -10.16
CA ILE A 157 -1.16 -9.68 -9.01
C ILE A 157 -1.20 -8.77 -7.79
N TRP A 158 -1.56 -9.32 -6.62
CA TRP A 158 -1.46 -8.62 -5.35
C TRP A 158 -0.07 -8.80 -4.74
N CYS A 159 0.55 -7.70 -4.31
CA CYS A 159 1.85 -7.72 -3.65
C CYS A 159 1.83 -6.91 -2.36
N VAL A 160 2.40 -7.46 -1.27
CA VAL A 160 2.75 -6.74 -0.05
C VAL A 160 4.26 -6.87 0.11
N PRO A 161 5.05 -5.96 -0.49
CA PRO A 161 6.48 -6.21 -0.75
C PRO A 161 7.37 -6.11 0.47
N LYS A 162 6.93 -5.44 1.54
CA LYS A 162 7.73 -5.22 2.74
C LYS A 162 6.95 -5.63 3.97
N TYR A 163 7.59 -6.43 4.84
CA TYR A 163 6.98 -6.95 6.06
C TYR A 163 5.58 -7.52 5.83
N SER A 164 5.47 -8.40 4.84
CA SER A 164 4.20 -8.89 4.31
C SER A 164 3.27 -9.47 5.38
N ASN A 165 1.99 -9.24 5.24
CA ASN A 165 0.97 -9.81 6.12
C ASN A 165 0.44 -11.12 5.50
N PRO A 166 0.57 -12.29 6.21
CA PRO A 166 0.91 -12.43 7.63
C PRO A 166 2.38 -12.80 7.94
N GLN A 167 3.23 -13.07 6.95
CA GLN A 167 4.51 -13.78 7.16
C GLN A 167 5.69 -12.85 7.52
N GLY A 168 5.56 -11.53 7.39
CA GLY A 168 6.66 -10.59 7.64
C GLY A 168 7.77 -10.60 6.59
N ILE A 169 7.59 -11.27 5.45
CA ILE A 169 8.58 -11.38 4.38
C ILE A 169 8.72 -10.04 3.66
N SER A 170 9.96 -9.66 3.36
CA SER A 170 10.29 -8.56 2.46
C SER A 170 10.86 -9.10 1.15
N TYR A 171 10.44 -8.53 0.02
CA TYR A 171 10.87 -8.97 -1.30
C TYR A 171 12.34 -8.61 -1.53
N SER A 172 13.10 -9.53 -2.12
CA SER A 172 14.48 -9.27 -2.49
C SER A 172 14.57 -8.33 -3.72
N ASP A 173 15.72 -7.71 -3.90
CA ASP A 173 16.05 -6.92 -5.10
C ASP A 173 15.85 -7.72 -6.38
N GLU A 174 16.21 -9.00 -6.36
CA GLU A 174 16.00 -9.90 -7.50
C GLU A 174 14.53 -10.08 -7.80
N THR A 175 13.71 -10.33 -6.78
CA THR A 175 12.24 -10.44 -6.93
C THR A 175 11.65 -9.17 -7.54
N VAL A 176 12.05 -7.98 -7.06
CA VAL A 176 11.57 -6.70 -7.59
C VAL A 176 11.97 -6.52 -9.06
N ARG A 177 13.22 -6.86 -9.43
CA ARG A 177 13.68 -6.77 -10.83
C ARG A 177 12.98 -7.78 -11.73
N ARG A 178 12.68 -8.99 -11.24
CA ARG A 178 11.89 -9.98 -11.96
C ARG A 178 10.46 -9.47 -12.23
N PHE A 179 9.83 -8.85 -11.23
CA PHE A 179 8.54 -8.17 -11.44
C PHE A 179 8.60 -7.09 -12.51
N ALA A 180 9.63 -6.25 -12.47
CA ALA A 180 9.80 -5.17 -13.43
C ALA A 180 10.05 -5.67 -14.88
N ALA A 181 10.65 -6.84 -15.03
CA ALA A 181 10.99 -7.48 -16.29
C ALA A 181 9.89 -8.41 -16.84
N LEU A 182 8.72 -8.49 -16.20
CA LEU A 182 7.60 -9.29 -16.70
C LEU A 182 7.19 -8.84 -18.12
N GLU A 183 6.89 -9.82 -18.97
CA GLU A 183 6.36 -9.62 -20.34
C GLU A 183 4.92 -10.16 -20.40
N PRO A 184 3.92 -9.38 -19.96
CA PRO A 184 2.56 -9.88 -19.85
C PRO A 184 1.92 -10.15 -21.20
N ALA A 185 1.25 -11.30 -21.36
CA ALA A 185 0.37 -11.58 -22.49
C ALA A 185 -0.79 -10.56 -22.55
N ALA A 186 -1.28 -10.12 -21.39
CA ALA A 186 -2.33 -9.12 -21.27
C ALA A 186 -1.75 -7.70 -21.23
N LYS A 187 -2.09 -6.84 -22.20
CA LYS A 187 -1.67 -5.43 -22.25
C LYS A 187 -2.16 -4.60 -21.04
N ASP A 188 -3.24 -5.03 -20.43
CA ASP A 188 -3.88 -4.40 -19.26
C ASP A 188 -3.51 -5.09 -17.95
N PHE A 189 -2.49 -5.95 -17.92
CA PHE A 189 -1.93 -6.49 -16.68
C PHE A 189 -1.36 -5.39 -15.79
N ARG A 190 -1.59 -5.48 -14.48
CA ARG A 190 -1.03 -4.55 -13.48
C ARG A 190 -0.53 -5.28 -12.25
N ILE A 191 0.58 -4.81 -11.71
CA ILE A 191 1.09 -5.17 -10.40
C ILE A 191 0.42 -4.24 -9.38
N TYR A 192 -0.32 -4.79 -8.42
CA TYR A 192 -0.94 -4.06 -7.31
C TYR A 192 -0.01 -4.13 -6.10
N TRP A 193 0.81 -3.11 -5.93
CA TRP A 193 1.92 -3.03 -4.97
C TRP A 193 1.49 -2.29 -3.70
N ASP A 194 0.94 -3.04 -2.72
CA ASP A 194 0.48 -2.48 -1.43
C ASP A 194 1.65 -2.30 -0.47
N ASN A 195 2.26 -1.10 -0.46
CA ASN A 195 3.38 -0.76 0.40
C ASN A 195 2.91 -0.27 1.79
N ALA A 196 2.05 -1.06 2.43
CA ALA A 196 1.40 -0.72 3.69
C ALA A 196 2.37 -0.57 4.88
N TYR A 197 3.55 -1.19 4.80
CA TYR A 197 4.53 -1.27 5.88
C TYR A 197 5.88 -0.62 5.55
N ALA A 198 5.91 0.30 4.61
CA ALA A 198 7.12 0.90 4.07
C ALA A 198 8.10 1.46 5.14
N VAL A 199 7.56 1.98 6.24
CA VAL A 199 8.32 2.64 7.33
C VAL A 199 8.17 1.95 8.69
N HIS A 200 7.77 0.67 8.72
CA HIS A 200 7.41 -0.05 9.95
C HIS A 200 8.56 -0.92 10.47
N HIS A 201 9.76 -0.37 10.54
CA HIS A 201 10.92 -1.06 11.10
C HIS A 201 10.77 -1.24 12.61
N LEU A 202 11.09 -2.42 13.14
CA LEU A 202 11.11 -2.69 14.58
C LEU A 202 12.46 -2.38 15.22
N TYR A 203 13.55 -2.43 14.44
CA TYR A 203 14.92 -2.19 14.87
C TYR A 203 15.55 -1.10 14.01
N ASP A 204 16.43 -0.30 14.60
CA ASP A 204 17.12 0.79 13.88
C ASP A 204 18.28 0.26 13.02
N GLU A 205 18.91 -0.84 13.45
CA GLU A 205 20.09 -1.43 12.81
C GLU A 205 19.73 -2.48 11.74
N GLU A 206 18.50 -3.00 11.77
CA GLU A 206 18.02 -4.07 10.89
C GLU A 206 16.76 -3.59 10.16
N GLN A 207 16.97 -2.83 9.10
CA GLN A 207 15.87 -2.31 8.28
C GLN A 207 15.93 -2.94 6.90
N ASP A 208 14.81 -3.57 6.50
CA ASP A 208 14.67 -4.00 5.12
C ASP A 208 14.53 -2.78 4.21
N GLU A 209 15.17 -2.85 3.06
CA GLU A 209 14.99 -1.87 1.97
C GLU A 209 14.38 -2.58 0.77
N ILE A 210 13.52 -1.88 0.06
CA ILE A 210 12.86 -2.37 -1.16
C ILE A 210 13.19 -1.42 -2.29
N LEU A 211 13.61 -1.94 -3.43
CA LEU A 211 13.80 -1.15 -4.63
C LEU A 211 12.50 -0.44 -5.04
N ASP A 212 12.62 0.77 -5.56
CA ASP A 212 11.49 1.48 -6.17
C ASP A 212 11.04 0.74 -7.43
N ILE A 213 9.91 0.04 -7.32
CA ILE A 213 9.34 -0.76 -8.41
C ILE A 213 8.95 0.10 -9.62
N LEU A 214 8.55 1.37 -9.42
CA LEU A 214 8.26 2.29 -10.53
C LEU A 214 9.50 2.57 -11.35
N GLU A 215 10.62 2.85 -10.68
CA GLU A 215 11.90 3.09 -11.36
C GLU A 215 12.44 1.82 -12.03
N GLU A 216 12.30 0.64 -11.40
CA GLU A 216 12.71 -0.61 -12.02
C GLU A 216 11.85 -0.94 -13.26
N CYS A 217 10.53 -0.73 -13.20
CA CYS A 217 9.65 -0.88 -14.36
C CYS A 217 10.00 0.11 -15.50
N LYS A 218 10.33 1.38 -15.17
CA LYS A 218 10.81 2.36 -16.15
C LYS A 218 12.09 1.89 -16.84
N LYS A 219 13.07 1.38 -16.09
CA LYS A 219 14.32 0.82 -16.61
C LYS A 219 14.12 -0.40 -17.51
N ALA A 220 13.15 -1.24 -17.16
CA ALA A 220 12.79 -2.43 -17.93
C ALA A 220 11.94 -2.13 -19.18
N GLY A 221 11.46 -0.88 -19.36
CA GLY A 221 10.63 -0.50 -20.50
C GLY A 221 9.13 -0.67 -20.29
N HIS A 222 8.69 -0.95 -19.05
CA HIS A 222 7.31 -1.19 -18.68
C HIS A 222 6.76 -0.16 -17.67
N PRO A 223 6.84 1.17 -17.92
CA PRO A 223 6.52 2.21 -16.96
C PRO A 223 5.08 2.16 -16.45
N ASP A 224 4.16 1.60 -17.25
CA ASP A 224 2.72 1.58 -16.94
C ASP A 224 2.27 0.34 -16.18
N MET A 225 3.17 -0.60 -15.87
CA MET A 225 2.80 -1.92 -15.39
C MET A 225 2.40 -1.96 -13.91
N VAL A 226 2.70 -0.92 -13.12
CA VAL A 226 2.53 -0.97 -11.66
C VAL A 226 1.65 0.14 -11.10
N TYR A 227 0.85 -0.23 -10.09
CA TYR A 227 0.12 0.63 -9.18
C TYR A 227 0.67 0.45 -7.78
N VAL A 228 1.30 1.49 -7.21
CA VAL A 228 1.79 1.48 -5.83
C VAL A 228 0.74 2.12 -4.92
N PHE A 229 0.45 1.50 -3.80
CA PHE A 229 -0.53 1.99 -2.82
C PHE A 229 0.13 2.18 -1.46
N GLY A 230 -0.28 3.23 -0.77
CA GLY A 230 0.15 3.49 0.60
C GLY A 230 -0.87 4.31 1.36
N SER A 231 -0.75 4.32 2.68
CA SER A 231 -1.56 5.19 3.54
C SER A 231 -0.89 5.43 4.87
N THR A 232 -1.30 6.49 5.55
CA THR A 232 -0.88 6.79 6.92
C THR A 232 -1.73 6.09 7.98
N SER A 233 -2.62 5.16 7.60
CA SER A 233 -3.54 4.48 8.52
C SER A 233 -2.85 3.75 9.67
N LYS A 234 -1.64 3.24 9.44
CA LYS A 234 -0.82 2.55 10.45
C LYS A 234 0.32 3.45 11.00
N ILE A 235 0.40 4.68 10.54
CA ILE A 235 1.41 5.68 10.93
C ILE A 235 0.81 6.70 11.87
N SER A 236 -0.29 7.37 11.46
CA SER A 236 -0.96 8.42 12.22
C SER A 236 -2.18 7.87 12.98
N MET A 237 -3.36 7.98 12.39
CA MET A 237 -4.63 7.52 12.94
C MET A 237 -5.36 6.66 11.92
N ALA A 238 -5.68 5.43 12.27
CA ALA A 238 -6.35 4.48 11.36
C ALA A 238 -7.69 5.00 10.81
N GLY A 239 -8.43 5.78 11.61
CA GLY A 239 -9.72 6.35 11.21
C GLY A 239 -9.63 7.71 10.50
N ALA A 240 -8.45 8.34 10.46
CA ALA A 240 -8.27 9.71 9.96
C ALA A 240 -6.93 9.88 9.20
N GLY A 241 -6.46 8.83 8.56
CA GLY A 241 -5.27 8.87 7.72
C GLY A 241 -5.50 9.55 6.37
N ILE A 242 -4.45 9.61 5.56
CA ILE A 242 -4.50 9.89 4.13
C ILE A 242 -3.96 8.70 3.36
N ALA A 243 -4.49 8.46 2.17
CA ALA A 243 -4.03 7.40 1.28
C ALA A 243 -3.48 8.00 -0.01
N ALA A 244 -2.58 7.27 -0.63
CA ALA A 244 -2.02 7.66 -1.92
C ALA A 244 -1.89 6.46 -2.85
N MET A 245 -1.84 6.77 -4.12
CA MET A 245 -1.50 5.85 -5.19
C MET A 245 -0.40 6.49 -6.03
N ALA A 246 0.58 5.69 -6.43
CA ALA A 246 1.58 6.12 -7.39
C ALA A 246 1.60 5.22 -8.61
N SER A 247 1.89 5.81 -9.77
CA SER A 247 2.01 5.10 -11.05
C SER A 247 2.65 6.01 -12.09
N SER A 248 2.82 5.52 -13.32
CA SER A 248 3.23 6.36 -14.44
C SER A 248 2.26 7.51 -14.67
N LYS A 249 2.78 8.61 -15.22
CA LYS A 249 1.96 9.76 -15.61
C LYS A 249 0.80 9.36 -16.53
N ALA A 250 1.04 8.46 -17.48
CA ALA A 250 0.01 7.99 -18.42
C ALA A 250 -1.16 7.29 -17.68
N ASN A 251 -0.84 6.42 -16.73
CA ASN A 251 -1.85 5.79 -15.87
C ASN A 251 -2.59 6.84 -15.02
N LEU A 252 -1.85 7.75 -14.36
CA LEU A 252 -2.44 8.76 -13.48
C LEU A 252 -3.37 9.72 -14.23
N ASP A 253 -3.02 10.12 -15.45
CA ASP A 253 -3.89 10.99 -16.27
C ASP A 253 -5.23 10.30 -16.55
N ARG A 254 -5.22 9.01 -16.92
CA ARG A 254 -6.45 8.21 -17.11
C ARG A 254 -7.23 7.99 -15.82
N ILE A 255 -6.54 7.79 -14.72
CA ILE A 255 -7.18 7.65 -13.40
C ILE A 255 -7.86 8.96 -13.02
N LYS A 256 -7.22 10.11 -13.21
CA LYS A 256 -7.79 11.44 -12.94
C LYS A 256 -9.02 11.75 -13.78
N GLU A 257 -9.05 11.39 -15.06
CA GLU A 257 -10.24 11.48 -15.91
C GLU A 257 -11.45 10.78 -15.28
N SER A 258 -11.25 9.56 -14.78
CA SER A 258 -12.30 8.79 -14.09
C SER A 258 -12.64 9.37 -12.72
N MET A 259 -11.65 9.88 -11.99
CA MET A 259 -11.86 10.51 -10.67
C MET A 259 -12.73 11.76 -10.80
N ALA A 260 -12.53 12.58 -11.82
CA ALA A 260 -13.28 13.82 -12.05
C ALA A 260 -14.79 13.61 -12.22
N VAL A 261 -15.21 12.40 -12.60
CA VAL A 261 -16.65 12.05 -12.65
C VAL A 261 -17.21 11.76 -11.26
N ARG A 262 -16.37 11.31 -10.33
CA ARG A 262 -16.78 10.81 -9.01
C ARG A 262 -16.61 11.84 -7.89
N THR A 263 -15.61 12.70 -7.98
CA THR A 263 -15.28 13.68 -6.95
C THR A 263 -14.65 14.92 -7.55
N ILE A 264 -14.76 16.05 -6.85
CA ILE A 264 -14.09 17.31 -7.20
C ILE A 264 -12.74 17.40 -6.48
N CYS A 265 -12.67 16.92 -5.25
CA CYS A 265 -11.46 16.87 -4.43
C CYS A 265 -11.66 15.88 -3.27
N TYR A 266 -10.55 15.53 -2.67
CA TYR A 266 -10.54 14.83 -1.37
C TYR A 266 -10.33 15.84 -0.23
N ASP A 267 -10.28 15.36 1.02
CA ASP A 267 -10.11 16.17 2.23
C ASP A 267 -8.70 16.80 2.28
N LYS A 268 -8.57 18.02 1.71
CA LYS A 268 -7.32 18.78 1.71
C LYS A 268 -6.92 19.30 3.09
N ILE A 269 -7.88 19.50 3.99
CA ILE A 269 -7.57 19.89 5.37
C ILE A 269 -6.82 18.74 6.06
N ASN A 270 -7.26 17.49 5.85
CA ASN A 270 -6.56 16.34 6.39
C ASN A 270 -5.17 16.13 5.75
N GLN A 271 -5.04 16.38 4.44
CA GLN A 271 -3.76 16.33 3.74
C GLN A 271 -2.79 17.40 4.29
N LEU A 272 -3.24 18.65 4.41
CA LEU A 272 -2.45 19.76 4.96
C LEU A 272 -2.01 19.47 6.40
N ARG A 273 -2.90 18.92 7.21
CA ARG A 273 -2.62 18.53 8.58
C ARG A 273 -1.50 17.51 8.67
N HIS A 274 -1.54 16.46 7.82
CA HIS A 274 -0.50 15.44 7.77
C HIS A 274 0.84 16.02 7.31
N ALA A 275 0.84 16.81 6.24
CA ALA A 275 2.05 17.43 5.72
C ALA A 275 2.71 18.36 6.75
N ARG A 276 1.94 19.16 7.48
CA ARG A 276 2.47 20.05 8.52
C ARG A 276 2.92 19.33 9.78
N TYR A 277 2.29 18.22 10.13
CA TYR A 277 2.66 17.42 11.30
C TYR A 277 3.94 16.64 11.06
N PHE A 278 4.02 15.91 9.96
CA PHE A 278 5.17 15.05 9.65
C PHE A 278 6.34 15.81 9.01
N LYS A 279 6.08 16.93 8.33
CA LYS A 279 7.07 17.81 7.71
C LYS A 279 8.03 17.14 6.73
N ASP A 280 8.76 16.13 7.19
CA ASP A 280 9.81 15.41 6.48
C ASP A 280 9.94 13.95 6.98
N MET A 281 10.76 13.16 6.30
CA MET A 281 11.01 11.76 6.65
C MET A 281 11.70 11.57 7.99
N ASP A 282 12.49 12.53 8.46
CA ASP A 282 13.14 12.43 9.79
C ASP A 282 12.06 12.47 10.89
N THR A 283 11.05 13.32 10.73
CA THR A 283 9.90 13.39 11.62
C THR A 283 9.06 12.11 11.55
N VAL A 284 8.83 11.56 10.35
CA VAL A 284 8.14 10.27 10.18
C VAL A 284 8.90 9.15 10.87
N LYS A 285 10.21 9.04 10.61
CA LYS A 285 11.07 8.02 11.23
C LYS A 285 11.09 8.14 12.76
N ALA A 286 11.22 9.36 13.29
CA ALA A 286 11.16 9.59 14.74
C ALA A 286 9.81 9.18 15.35
N HIS A 287 8.72 9.40 14.63
CA HIS A 287 7.39 8.97 15.03
C HIS A 287 7.27 7.43 15.01
N MET A 288 7.77 6.78 13.95
CA MET A 288 7.73 5.33 13.79
C MET A 288 8.62 4.58 14.79
N ARG A 289 9.75 5.18 15.24
CA ARG A 289 10.54 4.63 16.36
C ARG A 289 9.71 4.49 17.63
N LYS A 290 8.86 5.46 17.94
CA LYS A 290 7.95 5.36 19.11
C LYS A 290 6.92 4.24 18.94
N HIS A 291 6.45 3.99 17.72
CA HIS A 291 5.62 2.81 17.43
C HIS A 291 6.41 1.52 17.66
N ALA A 292 7.65 1.45 17.17
CA ALA A 292 8.53 0.30 17.37
C ALA A 292 8.78 0.00 18.85
N ASP A 293 9.00 1.03 19.68
CA ASP A 293 9.22 0.87 21.13
C ASP A 293 8.00 0.26 21.85
N ILE A 294 6.78 0.49 21.35
CA ILE A 294 5.56 -0.13 21.88
C ILE A 294 5.40 -1.57 21.35
N LEU A 295 5.74 -1.82 20.08
CA LEU A 295 5.47 -3.09 19.40
C LEU A 295 6.56 -4.12 19.65
N ARG A 296 7.83 -3.73 19.60
CA ARG A 296 9.00 -4.63 19.73
C ARG A 296 8.91 -5.59 20.90
N PRO A 297 8.66 -5.13 22.15
CA PRO A 297 8.58 -6.06 23.28
C PRO A 297 7.47 -7.11 23.14
N LYS A 298 6.41 -6.80 22.39
CA LYS A 298 5.29 -7.74 22.15
C LYS A 298 5.68 -8.81 21.13
N PHE A 299 6.35 -8.39 20.03
CA PHE A 299 6.89 -9.32 19.04
C PHE A 299 7.92 -10.25 19.68
N GLU A 300 8.88 -9.71 20.42
CA GLU A 300 9.91 -10.49 21.10
C GLU A 300 9.32 -11.48 22.12
N ALA A 301 8.30 -11.06 22.88
CA ALA A 301 7.64 -11.95 23.82
C ALA A 301 6.94 -13.12 23.12
N VAL A 302 6.30 -12.88 21.97
CA VAL A 302 5.65 -13.93 21.17
C VAL A 302 6.69 -14.87 20.58
N LEU A 303 7.71 -14.35 19.92
CA LEU A 303 8.78 -15.14 19.30
C LEU A 303 9.51 -16.02 20.34
N ASN A 304 9.89 -15.44 21.48
CA ASN A 304 10.55 -16.19 22.57
C ASN A 304 9.67 -17.28 23.14
N LEU A 305 8.35 -17.06 23.25
CA LEU A 305 7.42 -18.10 23.72
C LEU A 305 7.25 -19.21 22.67
N LEU A 306 7.11 -18.87 21.40
CA LEU A 306 7.01 -19.86 20.32
C LEU A 306 8.27 -20.68 20.21
N GLU A 307 9.45 -20.07 20.24
CA GLU A 307 10.73 -20.77 20.22
C GLU A 307 10.87 -21.72 21.43
N LYS A 308 10.55 -21.25 22.62
CA LYS A 308 10.61 -22.04 23.85
C LYS A 308 9.66 -23.25 23.83
N GLU A 309 8.44 -23.08 23.32
CA GLU A 309 7.39 -24.11 23.44
C GLU A 309 7.32 -25.01 22.18
N LEU A 310 7.78 -24.53 21.02
CA LEU A 310 7.64 -25.21 19.73
C LEU A 310 8.96 -25.46 19.01
N GLY A 311 10.06 -24.81 19.40
CA GLY A 311 11.36 -24.94 18.72
C GLY A 311 11.88 -26.37 18.65
N GLU A 312 11.73 -27.15 19.71
CA GLU A 312 12.11 -28.58 19.74
C GLU A 312 11.28 -29.48 18.80
N LEU A 313 10.09 -28.97 18.39
CA LEU A 313 9.18 -29.71 17.50
C LEU A 313 9.45 -29.40 16.01
N ASN A 314 10.44 -28.57 15.70
CA ASN A 314 10.78 -28.15 14.35
C ASN A 314 9.58 -27.51 13.59
N ILE A 315 8.67 -26.90 14.33
CA ILE A 315 7.54 -26.14 13.81
C ILE A 315 8.03 -24.72 13.63
N GLY A 316 8.24 -24.29 12.38
CA GLY A 316 8.64 -22.93 12.05
C GLY A 316 7.60 -21.91 12.52
N SER A 317 8.06 -20.81 13.08
CA SER A 317 7.25 -19.65 13.47
C SER A 317 7.20 -18.61 12.35
#